data_d12b21f2f2fedf8e04cf30604ff93593
#
_entry.id   d12b21f2f2fedf8e04cf30604ff93593
#
_cell.length_a   1.000
_cell.length_b   1.000
_cell.length_c   1.000
_cell.angle_alpha   90.00
_cell.angle_beta   90.00
_cell.angle_gamma   90.00
#
_symmetry.space_group_name_H-M   'P 1'
#
loop_
_entity.id
_entity.type
_entity.pdbx_description
1 polymer ?
#
loop_
_entity_poly.entity_id
_entity_poly.type
_entity_poly.pdbx_seq_one_letter_code
_entity_poly.pdbx_strand_id
1 'polypeptide(L)'
;VLVCDDEKDIVSAISIYLTSDGYEVIPARNGLEALDIVKHNDVHLVLMDIMMPVMDGIEAMVEIRKISNVPVILLTAKSEDTDKVLGLTVGADDYVTKPFNPVELQARVKSQIRRYMLLGAGNTSVGKLVIGGIELDDKSKTVTVDGEAANLTRTEYDILKLLMEHPGEVYSPNQIYAKVWKDEPYGTENTVAVHIRHLREKVEINPAEPRYLKVIWGRGYKIDAE
;
A
#
# COMPACT_ATOMS: atom_id res chain seq x y z
N VAL A 1 -7.48 -10.45 10.17
CA VAL A 1 -7.81 -9.16 9.53
C VAL A 1 -8.46 -8.25 10.55
N LEU A 2 -7.97 -7.02 10.68
CA LEU A 2 -8.61 -5.98 11.49
C LEU A 2 -9.62 -5.21 10.62
N VAL A 3 -10.85 -5.06 11.10
CA VAL A 3 -11.91 -4.26 10.43
C VAL A 3 -12.30 -3.12 11.37
N CYS A 4 -11.99 -1.89 10.98
CA CYS A 4 -12.21 -0.69 11.77
C CYS A 4 -13.20 0.24 11.07
N ASP A 5 -14.39 0.39 11.65
CA ASP A 5 -15.49 1.23 11.16
C ASP A 5 -16.44 1.50 12.34
N ASP A 6 -16.95 2.71 12.50
CA ASP A 6 -17.88 3.05 13.57
C ASP A 6 -19.30 2.53 13.32
N GLU A 7 -19.63 2.24 12.05
CA GLU A 7 -20.90 1.64 11.64
C GLU A 7 -20.89 0.11 11.85
N LYS A 8 -21.56 -0.36 12.91
CA LYS A 8 -21.62 -1.79 13.25
C LYS A 8 -22.13 -2.68 12.12
N ASP A 9 -23.04 -2.18 11.31
CA ASP A 9 -23.62 -2.94 10.20
C ASP A 9 -22.60 -3.20 9.10
N ILE A 10 -21.72 -2.22 8.83
CA ILE A 10 -20.61 -2.35 7.89
C ILE A 10 -19.60 -3.37 8.40
N VAL A 11 -19.17 -3.25 9.66
CA VAL A 11 -18.26 -4.22 10.31
C VAL A 11 -18.84 -5.62 10.24
N SER A 12 -20.14 -5.79 10.57
CA SER A 12 -20.80 -7.09 10.53
C SER A 12 -20.85 -7.67 9.12
N ALA A 13 -21.21 -6.86 8.12
CA ALA A 13 -21.27 -7.30 6.74
C ALA A 13 -19.89 -7.75 6.23
N ILE A 14 -18.86 -6.95 6.45
CA ILE A 14 -17.47 -7.27 6.07
C ILE A 14 -17.01 -8.55 6.79
N SER A 15 -17.31 -8.67 8.08
CA SER A 15 -16.93 -9.85 8.88
C SER A 15 -17.53 -11.14 8.33
N ILE A 16 -18.80 -11.11 7.90
CA ILE A 16 -19.46 -12.28 7.28
C ILE A 16 -18.70 -12.73 6.03
N TYR A 17 -18.39 -11.78 5.12
CA TYR A 17 -17.68 -12.10 3.87
C TYR A 17 -16.28 -12.63 4.14
N LEU A 18 -15.50 -11.99 5.00
CA LEU A 18 -14.13 -12.39 5.27
C LEU A 18 -14.05 -13.71 6.06
N THR A 19 -14.96 -13.93 6.98
CA THR A 19 -15.03 -15.21 7.71
C THR A 19 -15.41 -16.36 6.79
N SER A 20 -16.28 -16.14 5.79
CA SER A 20 -16.59 -17.16 4.79
C SER A 20 -15.38 -17.54 3.92
N ASP A 21 -14.42 -16.64 3.76
CA ASP A 21 -13.14 -16.89 3.08
C ASP A 21 -12.06 -17.49 4.02
N GLY A 22 -12.40 -17.76 5.27
CA GLY A 22 -11.51 -18.40 6.25
C GLY A 22 -10.60 -17.43 7.01
N TYR A 23 -10.88 -16.13 6.99
CA TYR A 23 -10.13 -15.15 7.76
C TYR A 23 -10.72 -14.97 9.16
N GLU A 24 -9.85 -14.87 10.15
CA GLU A 24 -10.21 -14.36 11.48
C GLU A 24 -10.35 -12.85 11.43
N VAL A 25 -11.48 -12.32 11.93
CA VAL A 25 -11.77 -10.87 11.90
C VAL A 25 -11.79 -10.32 13.32
N ILE A 26 -11.01 -9.26 13.52
CA ILE A 26 -10.98 -8.49 14.77
C ILE A 26 -11.66 -7.14 14.48
N PRO A 27 -12.78 -6.82 15.15
CA PRO A 27 -13.46 -5.54 14.96
C PRO A 27 -12.84 -4.43 15.80
N ALA A 28 -12.84 -3.19 15.27
CA ALA A 28 -12.56 -1.95 15.98
C ALA A 28 -13.58 -0.89 15.57
N ARG A 29 -13.80 0.14 16.40
CA ARG A 29 -14.82 1.19 16.19
C ARG A 29 -14.24 2.58 15.97
N ASN A 30 -12.96 2.74 16.12
CA ASN A 30 -12.23 3.99 15.94
C ASN A 30 -10.75 3.71 15.79
N GLY A 31 -10.00 4.72 15.35
CA GLY A 31 -8.58 4.59 15.10
C GLY A 31 -7.75 4.25 16.34
N LEU A 32 -8.18 4.68 17.52
CA LEU A 32 -7.46 4.39 18.77
C LEU A 32 -7.54 2.90 19.13
N GLU A 33 -8.73 2.29 19.00
CA GLU A 33 -8.90 0.83 19.16
C GLU A 33 -8.09 0.05 18.13
N ALA A 34 -8.10 0.50 16.87
CA ALA A 34 -7.32 -0.14 15.81
C ALA A 34 -5.82 -0.10 16.10
N LEU A 35 -5.30 1.03 16.55
CA LEU A 35 -3.89 1.18 16.92
C LEU A 35 -3.50 0.25 18.09
N ASP A 36 -4.36 0.13 19.09
CA ASP A 36 -4.12 -0.77 20.24
C ASP A 36 -4.13 -2.24 19.80
N ILE A 37 -5.05 -2.63 18.94
CA ILE A 37 -5.12 -3.99 18.38
C ILE A 37 -3.86 -4.30 17.58
N VAL A 38 -3.40 -3.41 16.71
CA VAL A 38 -2.18 -3.62 15.92
C VAL A 38 -0.93 -3.75 16.80
N LYS A 39 -0.89 -3.08 17.95
CA LYS A 39 0.23 -3.20 18.92
C LYS A 39 0.30 -4.55 19.62
N HIS A 40 -0.85 -5.18 19.87
CA HIS A 40 -0.92 -6.33 20.75
C HIS A 40 -1.33 -7.65 20.04
N ASN A 41 -1.66 -7.58 18.75
CA ASN A 41 -2.10 -8.75 17.98
C ASN A 41 -1.33 -8.86 16.66
N ASP A 42 -1.23 -10.08 16.15
CA ASP A 42 -0.65 -10.37 14.85
C ASP A 42 -1.67 -10.07 13.73
N VAL A 43 -1.69 -8.81 13.28
CA VAL A 43 -2.60 -8.33 12.25
C VAL A 43 -1.93 -8.39 10.88
N HIS A 44 -2.57 -9.09 9.93
CA HIS A 44 -2.03 -9.28 8.57
C HIS A 44 -2.60 -8.31 7.54
N LEU A 45 -3.71 -7.64 7.85
CA LEU A 45 -4.34 -6.61 7.04
C LEU A 45 -5.26 -5.76 7.91
N VAL A 46 -5.34 -4.47 7.62
CA VAL A 46 -6.29 -3.53 8.22
C VAL A 46 -7.23 -3.02 7.13
N LEU A 47 -8.55 -3.17 7.33
CA LEU A 47 -9.58 -2.40 6.65
C LEU A 47 -9.98 -1.25 7.56
N MET A 48 -9.86 0.00 7.11
CA MET A 48 -10.02 1.18 7.96
C MET A 48 -10.93 2.20 7.31
N ASP A 49 -12.04 2.52 7.94
CA ASP A 49 -12.83 3.69 7.53
C ASP A 49 -12.06 5.00 7.79
N ILE A 50 -12.23 5.96 6.92
CA ILE A 50 -11.60 7.28 7.08
C ILE A 50 -12.34 8.10 8.14
N MET A 51 -13.64 8.14 8.06
CA MET A 51 -14.47 9.04 8.88
C MET A 51 -14.97 8.34 10.14
N MET A 52 -14.19 8.38 11.20
CA MET A 52 -14.56 7.77 12.49
C MET A 52 -14.44 8.77 13.65
N PRO A 53 -15.24 8.61 14.74
CA PRO A 53 -15.11 9.41 15.94
C PRO A 53 -13.83 9.06 16.72
N VAL A 54 -13.42 9.95 17.63
CA VAL A 54 -12.27 9.81 18.56
C VAL A 54 -10.92 9.96 17.85
N MET A 55 -10.62 9.13 16.89
CA MET A 55 -9.45 9.15 16.03
C MET A 55 -9.87 8.67 14.65
N ASP A 56 -9.70 9.51 13.64
CA ASP A 56 -10.03 9.17 12.26
C ASP A 56 -9.05 8.16 11.66
N GLY A 57 -9.42 7.59 10.49
CA GLY A 57 -8.63 6.53 9.87
C GLY A 57 -7.29 7.01 9.33
N ILE A 58 -7.19 8.28 8.93
CA ILE A 58 -5.93 8.87 8.43
C ILE A 58 -4.95 9.04 9.59
N GLU A 59 -5.40 9.63 10.70
CA GLU A 59 -4.60 9.81 11.91
C GLU A 59 -4.14 8.45 12.46
N ALA A 60 -5.06 7.48 12.55
CA ALA A 60 -4.76 6.12 12.99
C ALA A 60 -3.70 5.46 12.10
N MET A 61 -3.80 5.62 10.79
CA MET A 61 -2.85 5.05 9.84
C MET A 61 -1.45 5.67 10.01
N VAL A 62 -1.34 6.99 10.22
CA VAL A 62 -0.05 7.65 10.53
C VAL A 62 0.61 7.02 11.76
N GLU A 63 -0.16 6.79 12.82
CA GLU A 63 0.36 6.18 14.04
C GLU A 63 0.71 4.69 13.83
N ILE A 64 -0.11 3.95 13.08
CA ILE A 64 0.19 2.54 12.73
C ILE A 64 1.49 2.46 11.92
N ARG A 65 1.74 3.36 10.97
CA ARG A 65 2.96 3.36 10.16
C ARG A 65 4.25 3.59 10.96
N LYS A 66 4.17 4.19 12.15
CA LYS A 66 5.34 4.33 13.06
C LYS A 66 5.75 3.01 13.70
N ILE A 67 4.85 2.04 13.77
CA ILE A 67 5.05 0.78 14.51
C ILE A 67 4.91 -0.49 13.66
N SER A 68 4.28 -0.41 12.49
CA SER A 68 3.97 -1.58 11.65
C SER A 68 3.87 -1.21 10.17
N ASN A 69 4.33 -2.14 9.32
CA ASN A 69 4.14 -2.10 7.87
C ASN A 69 2.98 -3.01 7.42
N VAL A 70 2.05 -3.31 8.32
CA VAL A 70 0.83 -4.07 7.98
C VAL A 70 0.08 -3.39 6.84
N PRO A 71 -0.37 -4.12 5.81
CA PRO A 71 -1.12 -3.50 4.72
C PRO A 71 -2.43 -2.89 5.21
N VAL A 72 -2.74 -1.68 4.74
CA VAL A 72 -3.94 -0.93 5.07
C VAL A 72 -4.73 -0.64 3.81
N ILE A 73 -5.99 -1.05 3.77
CA ILE A 73 -6.97 -0.65 2.76
C ILE A 73 -7.92 0.34 3.40
N LEU A 74 -8.01 1.55 2.85
CA LEU A 74 -8.95 2.55 3.34
C LEU A 74 -10.33 2.34 2.74
N LEU A 75 -11.36 2.47 3.56
CA LEU A 75 -12.75 2.55 3.16
C LEU A 75 -13.14 4.03 3.09
N THR A 76 -13.65 4.51 1.96
CA THR A 76 -13.94 5.94 1.76
C THR A 76 -15.31 6.14 1.12
N ALA A 77 -15.98 7.26 1.42
CA ALA A 77 -17.19 7.66 0.74
C ALA A 77 -16.88 8.07 -0.72
N LYS A 78 -17.82 7.84 -1.64
CA LYS A 78 -17.66 8.03 -3.09
C LYS A 78 -17.41 9.49 -3.51
N SER A 79 -17.62 10.46 -2.63
CA SER A 79 -17.73 11.88 -2.97
C SER A 79 -16.41 12.68 -2.86
N GLU A 80 -15.32 12.11 -2.36
CA GLU A 80 -14.12 12.88 -2.08
C GLU A 80 -12.87 12.27 -2.71
N ASP A 81 -12.58 12.67 -3.95
CA ASP A 81 -11.30 12.34 -4.59
C ASP A 81 -10.10 12.88 -3.78
N THR A 82 -10.30 13.93 -2.99
CA THR A 82 -9.35 14.48 -2.02
C THR A 82 -9.01 13.49 -0.92
N ASP A 83 -9.96 12.74 -0.37
CA ASP A 83 -9.71 11.76 0.70
C ASP A 83 -8.93 10.55 0.21
N LYS A 84 -9.18 10.12 -1.03
CA LYS A 84 -8.42 9.03 -1.67
C LYS A 84 -6.96 9.43 -1.86
N VAL A 85 -6.73 10.63 -2.39
CA VAL A 85 -5.38 11.18 -2.57
C VAL A 85 -4.71 11.38 -1.22
N LEU A 86 -5.41 11.90 -0.23
CA LEU A 86 -4.88 12.10 1.12
C LEU A 86 -4.54 10.76 1.79
N GLY A 87 -5.44 9.78 1.75
CA GLY A 87 -5.22 8.46 2.34
C GLY A 87 -4.03 7.72 1.75
N LEU A 88 -3.92 7.70 0.42
CA LEU A 88 -2.74 7.15 -0.25
C LEU A 88 -1.49 7.99 0.06
N THR A 89 -1.61 9.33 0.18
CA THR A 89 -0.51 10.24 0.55
C THR A 89 0.07 9.90 1.93
N VAL A 90 -0.72 9.37 2.84
CA VAL A 90 -0.28 9.06 4.21
C VAL A 90 0.22 7.61 4.35
N GLY A 91 0.16 6.79 3.28
CA GLY A 91 0.75 5.46 3.24
C GLY A 91 -0.22 4.28 3.24
N ALA A 92 -1.48 4.48 2.81
CA ALA A 92 -2.38 3.36 2.52
C ALA A 92 -1.87 2.53 1.34
N ASP A 93 -2.09 1.24 1.37
CA ASP A 93 -1.69 0.33 0.28
C ASP A 93 -2.74 0.25 -0.82
N ASP A 94 -4.00 0.51 -0.48
CA ASP A 94 -5.13 0.53 -1.42
C ASP A 94 -6.32 1.28 -0.80
N TYR A 95 -7.38 1.50 -1.57
CA TYR A 95 -8.65 2.05 -1.09
C TYR A 95 -9.85 1.37 -1.76
N VAL A 96 -10.99 1.40 -1.06
CA VAL A 96 -12.27 0.89 -1.55
C VAL A 96 -13.35 1.92 -1.24
N THR A 97 -14.16 2.27 -2.25
CA THR A 97 -15.23 3.27 -2.10
C THR A 97 -16.51 2.63 -1.58
N LYS A 98 -17.13 3.27 -0.57
CA LYS A 98 -18.48 2.92 -0.09
C LYS A 98 -19.56 3.54 -1.03
N PRO A 99 -20.65 2.81 -1.39
CA PRO A 99 -20.86 1.41 -1.12
C PRO A 99 -19.97 0.51 -2.00
N PHE A 100 -19.35 -0.50 -1.41
CA PHE A 100 -18.45 -1.40 -2.11
C PHE A 100 -19.15 -2.68 -2.57
N ASN A 101 -18.62 -3.25 -3.64
CA ASN A 101 -18.99 -4.61 -4.06
C ASN A 101 -18.25 -5.62 -3.17
N PRO A 102 -18.96 -6.56 -2.50
CA PRO A 102 -18.32 -7.58 -1.65
C PRO A 102 -17.24 -8.39 -2.37
N VAL A 103 -17.46 -8.75 -3.63
CA VAL A 103 -16.50 -9.53 -4.43
C VAL A 103 -15.22 -8.73 -4.68
N GLU A 104 -15.35 -7.43 -4.95
CA GLU A 104 -14.20 -6.53 -5.12
C GLU A 104 -13.41 -6.41 -3.80
N LEU A 105 -14.09 -6.19 -2.68
CA LEU A 105 -13.45 -6.10 -1.37
C LEU A 105 -12.69 -7.39 -1.02
N GLN A 106 -13.32 -8.55 -1.19
CA GLN A 106 -12.68 -9.85 -0.95
C GLN A 106 -11.45 -10.07 -1.83
N ALA A 107 -11.52 -9.71 -3.12
CA ALA A 107 -10.40 -9.83 -4.05
C ALA A 107 -9.21 -8.96 -3.59
N ARG A 108 -9.45 -7.70 -3.22
CA ARG A 108 -8.42 -6.78 -2.72
C ARG A 108 -7.80 -7.28 -1.41
N VAL A 109 -8.62 -7.71 -0.44
CA VAL A 109 -8.15 -8.30 0.82
C VAL A 109 -7.25 -9.50 0.57
N LYS A 110 -7.71 -10.45 -0.27
CA LYS A 110 -6.95 -11.66 -0.63
C LYS A 110 -5.62 -11.31 -1.32
N SER A 111 -5.63 -10.33 -2.21
CA SER A 111 -4.43 -9.87 -2.91
C SER A 111 -3.41 -9.28 -1.93
N GLN A 112 -3.84 -8.40 -1.02
CA GLN A 112 -2.98 -7.75 -0.04
C GLN A 112 -2.41 -8.76 0.98
N ILE A 113 -3.24 -9.66 1.51
CA ILE A 113 -2.77 -10.70 2.45
C ILE A 113 -1.78 -11.65 1.77
N ARG A 114 -2.09 -12.13 0.56
CA ARG A 114 -1.18 -13.00 -0.20
C ARG A 114 0.17 -12.32 -0.38
N ARG A 115 0.20 -11.05 -0.75
CA ARG A 115 1.42 -10.27 -0.89
C ARG A 115 2.17 -10.14 0.44
N TYR A 116 1.45 -9.85 1.53
CA TYR A 116 2.02 -9.73 2.86
C TYR A 116 2.64 -11.04 3.35
N MET A 117 1.99 -12.17 3.14
CA MET A 117 2.46 -13.49 3.56
C MET A 117 3.61 -14.03 2.68
N LEU A 118 3.55 -13.82 1.35
CA LEU A 118 4.58 -14.31 0.43
C LEU A 118 5.91 -13.59 0.57
N LEU A 119 5.93 -12.33 0.99
CA LEU A 119 7.17 -11.59 1.22
C LEU A 119 7.72 -11.78 2.65
N GLY A 120 6.90 -12.30 3.57
CA GLY A 120 7.36 -12.80 4.88
C GLY A 120 8.03 -14.18 4.80
N ALA A 121 7.67 -15.00 3.80
CA ALA A 121 8.28 -16.31 3.54
C ALA A 121 9.21 -16.18 2.33
N GLY A 122 10.48 -15.88 2.60
CA GLY A 122 11.46 -15.68 1.55
C GLY A 122 11.49 -16.80 0.53
N ASN A 123 11.32 -16.45 -0.74
CA ASN A 123 11.95 -17.17 -1.83
C ASN A 123 12.01 -16.28 -3.06
N THR A 124 13.15 -15.68 -3.28
CA THR A 124 13.88 -15.65 -4.58
C THR A 124 15.19 -14.90 -4.36
N SER A 125 16.28 -15.54 -4.68
CA SER A 125 17.63 -15.02 -4.67
C SER A 125 17.80 -13.97 -5.77
N VAL A 126 17.47 -12.73 -5.46
CA VAL A 126 17.98 -11.59 -6.22
C VAL A 126 18.94 -10.88 -5.28
N GLY A 127 20.18 -10.68 -5.72
CA GLY A 127 21.18 -9.92 -5.01
C GLY A 127 20.74 -8.46 -4.83
N LYS A 128 21.59 -7.67 -4.21
CA LYS A 128 21.40 -6.22 -4.14
C LYS A 128 21.17 -5.64 -5.54
N LEU A 129 20.09 -4.89 -5.70
CA LEU A 129 19.88 -4.04 -6.87
C LEU A 129 20.45 -2.66 -6.56
N VAL A 130 21.25 -2.13 -7.45
CA VAL A 130 21.88 -0.82 -7.29
C VAL A 130 21.65 -0.01 -8.56
N ILE A 131 21.06 1.18 -8.39
CA ILE A 131 20.89 2.17 -9.46
C ILE A 131 21.26 3.54 -8.92
N GLY A 132 22.37 4.08 -9.39
CA GLY A 132 22.93 5.33 -8.86
C GLY A 132 23.17 5.24 -7.37
N GLY A 133 22.56 6.12 -6.58
CA GLY A 133 22.62 6.10 -5.11
C GLY A 133 21.61 5.18 -4.43
N ILE A 134 20.66 4.59 -5.17
CA ILE A 134 19.63 3.71 -4.62
C ILE A 134 20.18 2.27 -4.53
N GLU A 135 20.24 1.73 -3.31
CA GLU A 135 20.53 0.31 -3.08
C GLU A 135 19.31 -0.38 -2.47
N LEU A 136 18.84 -1.43 -3.10
CA LEU A 136 17.75 -2.28 -2.60
C LEU A 136 18.30 -3.67 -2.30
N ASP A 137 18.21 -4.09 -1.04
CA ASP A 137 18.56 -5.45 -0.61
C ASP A 137 17.29 -6.27 -0.44
N ASP A 138 17.08 -7.22 -1.34
CA ASP A 138 15.86 -8.04 -1.34
C ASP A 138 15.85 -9.09 -0.23
N LYS A 139 16.97 -9.42 0.40
CA LYS A 139 17.03 -10.35 1.54
C LYS A 139 16.57 -9.69 2.83
N SER A 140 17.09 -8.50 3.10
CA SER A 140 16.74 -7.73 4.31
C SER A 140 15.49 -6.85 4.10
N LYS A 141 15.00 -6.72 2.84
CA LYS A 141 13.90 -5.80 2.47
C LYS A 141 14.19 -4.35 2.82
N THR A 142 15.45 -3.97 2.79
CA THR A 142 15.90 -2.61 3.07
C THR A 142 16.21 -1.85 1.79
N VAL A 143 15.99 -0.55 1.85
CA VAL A 143 16.39 0.39 0.79
C VAL A 143 17.21 1.50 1.42
N THR A 144 18.32 1.84 0.77
CA THR A 144 19.11 3.02 1.13
C THR A 144 19.26 3.94 -0.09
N VAL A 145 19.39 5.22 0.16
CA VAL A 145 19.68 6.23 -0.86
C VAL A 145 20.90 7.01 -0.40
N ASP A 146 21.97 6.98 -1.18
CA ASP A 146 23.28 7.57 -0.85
C ASP A 146 23.80 7.14 0.55
N GLY A 147 23.48 5.89 0.94
CA GLY A 147 23.86 5.29 2.23
C GLY A 147 22.87 5.55 3.38
N GLU A 148 21.90 6.44 3.23
CA GLU A 148 20.88 6.72 4.25
C GLU A 148 19.66 5.82 4.05
N ALA A 149 19.10 5.31 5.16
CA ALA A 149 17.94 4.41 5.10
C ALA A 149 16.69 5.13 4.62
N ALA A 150 16.05 4.60 3.57
CA ALA A 150 14.76 5.06 3.07
C ALA A 150 13.64 4.16 3.57
N ASN A 151 12.74 4.72 4.39
CA ASN A 151 11.60 3.97 4.94
C ASN A 151 10.45 3.92 3.93
N LEU A 152 10.40 2.83 3.17
CA LEU A 152 9.34 2.58 2.20
C LEU A 152 8.20 1.77 2.81
N THR A 153 6.96 2.07 2.42
CA THR A 153 5.86 1.13 2.61
C THR A 153 6.12 -0.10 1.72
N ARG A 154 5.40 -1.18 2.01
CA ARG A 154 5.55 -2.40 1.23
C ARG A 154 5.23 -2.20 -0.26
N THR A 155 4.17 -1.48 -0.56
CA THR A 155 3.76 -1.19 -1.93
C THR A 155 4.79 -0.34 -2.66
N GLU A 156 5.33 0.67 -2.01
CA GLU A 156 6.42 1.50 -2.56
C GLU A 156 7.66 0.65 -2.82
N TYR A 157 8.02 -0.23 -1.88
CA TYR A 157 9.13 -1.17 -2.06
C TYR A 157 8.92 -2.08 -3.28
N ASP A 158 7.74 -2.67 -3.43
CA ASP A 158 7.43 -3.60 -4.53
C ASP A 158 7.42 -2.87 -5.89
N ILE A 159 6.94 -1.62 -5.94
CA ILE A 159 7.00 -0.78 -7.15
C ILE A 159 8.46 -0.45 -7.49
N LEU A 160 9.23 0.02 -6.49
CA LEU A 160 10.65 0.35 -6.71
C LEU A 160 11.43 -0.87 -7.19
N LYS A 161 11.24 -2.02 -6.56
CA LYS A 161 11.86 -3.27 -6.95
C LYS A 161 11.53 -3.65 -8.40
N LEU A 162 10.25 -3.62 -8.76
CA LEU A 162 9.81 -3.92 -10.14
C LEU A 162 10.54 -3.06 -11.16
N LEU A 163 10.64 -1.76 -10.91
CA LEU A 163 11.30 -0.84 -11.83
C LEU A 163 12.83 -1.03 -11.83
N MET A 164 13.44 -1.31 -10.68
CA MET A 164 14.89 -1.56 -10.57
C MET A 164 15.32 -2.91 -11.17
N GLU A 165 14.45 -3.90 -11.22
CA GLU A 165 14.70 -5.17 -11.91
C GLU A 165 14.72 -5.02 -13.44
N HIS A 166 14.10 -3.94 -13.97
CA HIS A 166 13.96 -3.66 -15.39
C HIS A 166 14.30 -2.20 -15.75
N PRO A 167 15.56 -1.77 -15.56
CA PRO A 167 15.96 -0.39 -15.80
C PRO A 167 15.72 0.01 -17.26
N GLY A 168 15.15 1.21 -17.47
CA GLY A 168 14.84 1.77 -18.79
C GLY A 168 13.52 1.25 -19.39
N GLU A 169 12.94 0.17 -18.88
CA GLU A 169 11.64 -0.34 -19.35
C GLU A 169 10.50 0.54 -18.82
N VAL A 170 9.56 0.88 -19.71
CA VAL A 170 8.40 1.71 -19.36
C VAL A 170 7.21 0.83 -19.01
N TYR A 171 6.70 0.97 -17.80
CA TYR A 171 5.50 0.30 -17.31
C TYR A 171 4.34 1.26 -17.23
N SER A 172 3.21 0.92 -17.86
CA SER A 172 1.97 1.67 -17.67
C SER A 172 1.46 1.50 -16.22
N PRO A 173 0.63 2.44 -15.70
CA PRO A 173 0.02 2.30 -14.38
C PRO A 173 -0.68 0.95 -14.21
N ASN A 174 -1.42 0.51 -15.23
CA ASN A 174 -2.12 -0.77 -15.20
C ASN A 174 -1.15 -1.97 -15.14
N GLN A 175 -0.01 -1.90 -15.84
CA GLN A 175 1.01 -2.95 -15.77
C GLN A 175 1.70 -2.98 -14.40
N ILE A 176 2.02 -1.82 -13.82
CA ILE A 176 2.56 -1.74 -12.46
C ILE A 176 1.56 -2.34 -11.48
N TYR A 177 0.30 -1.92 -11.57
CA TYR A 177 -0.75 -2.45 -10.71
C TYR A 177 -0.88 -3.96 -10.82
N ALA A 178 -1.05 -4.49 -12.03
CA ALA A 178 -1.18 -5.93 -12.25
C ALA A 178 0.02 -6.74 -11.71
N LYS A 179 1.24 -6.22 -11.87
CA LYS A 179 2.46 -6.90 -11.40
C LYS A 179 2.65 -6.80 -9.88
N VAL A 180 2.37 -5.64 -9.29
CA VAL A 180 2.59 -5.36 -7.86
C VAL A 180 1.43 -5.88 -7.03
N TRP A 181 0.19 -5.59 -7.40
CA TRP A 181 -1.00 -6.07 -6.67
C TRP A 181 -1.41 -7.48 -7.07
N LYS A 182 -0.93 -7.97 -8.23
CA LYS A 182 -1.28 -9.29 -8.82
C LYS A 182 -2.78 -9.46 -9.00
N ASP A 183 -3.44 -8.38 -9.42
CA ASP A 183 -4.87 -8.28 -9.60
C ASP A 183 -5.20 -7.50 -10.87
N GLU A 184 -6.45 -7.61 -11.34
CA GLU A 184 -6.89 -6.87 -12.52
C GLU A 184 -7.03 -5.37 -12.22
N PRO A 185 -6.53 -4.47 -13.10
CA PRO A 185 -6.54 -3.04 -12.85
C PRO A 185 -7.92 -2.42 -13.13
N TYR A 186 -8.73 -2.24 -12.11
CA TYR A 186 -9.98 -1.48 -12.17
C TYR A 186 -9.81 -0.09 -11.56
N GLY A 187 -9.75 0.96 -12.42
CA GLY A 187 -9.70 2.36 -11.96
C GLY A 187 -8.45 2.74 -11.14
N THR A 188 -7.33 2.08 -11.37
CA THR A 188 -6.15 2.06 -10.51
C THR A 188 -5.05 3.06 -10.88
N GLU A 189 -5.27 3.86 -11.93
CA GLU A 189 -4.25 4.81 -12.44
C GLU A 189 -3.81 5.81 -11.37
N ASN A 190 -4.76 6.32 -10.58
CA ASN A 190 -4.49 7.26 -9.50
C ASN A 190 -3.72 6.60 -8.36
N THR A 191 -4.00 5.33 -8.03
CA THR A 191 -3.31 4.59 -6.96
C THR A 191 -1.82 4.50 -7.24
N VAL A 192 -1.43 4.07 -8.44
CA VAL A 192 -0.03 3.96 -8.84
C VAL A 192 0.65 5.34 -8.86
N ALA A 193 -0.01 6.36 -9.40
CA ALA A 193 0.55 7.72 -9.48
C ALA A 193 0.90 8.29 -8.09
N VAL A 194 0.05 8.03 -7.09
CA VAL A 194 0.30 8.47 -5.71
C VAL A 194 1.49 7.73 -5.10
N HIS A 195 1.60 6.41 -5.25
CA HIS A 195 2.76 5.67 -4.75
C HIS A 195 4.07 6.08 -5.44
N ILE A 196 4.05 6.38 -6.74
CA ILE A 196 5.21 6.93 -7.45
C ILE A 196 5.60 8.30 -6.89
N ARG A 197 4.62 9.16 -6.57
CA ARG A 197 4.90 10.45 -5.93
C ARG A 197 5.59 10.26 -4.58
N HIS A 198 5.08 9.37 -3.71
CA HIS A 198 5.69 9.09 -2.40
C HIS A 198 7.08 8.47 -2.52
N LEU A 199 7.27 7.55 -3.49
CA LEU A 199 8.59 7.04 -3.79
C LEU A 199 9.56 8.18 -4.10
N ARG A 200 9.18 9.13 -4.96
CA ARG A 200 10.02 10.28 -5.27
C ARG A 200 10.37 11.12 -4.03
N GLU A 201 9.40 11.34 -3.15
CA GLU A 201 9.63 12.07 -1.90
C GLU A 201 10.65 11.37 -0.98
N LYS A 202 10.86 10.07 -1.13
CA LYS A 202 11.75 9.25 -0.30
C LYS A 202 13.09 8.88 -0.97
N VAL A 203 13.13 8.82 -2.30
CA VAL A 203 14.32 8.34 -3.03
C VAL A 203 14.94 9.38 -3.95
N GLU A 204 14.31 10.55 -4.14
CA GLU A 204 14.82 11.63 -4.98
C GLU A 204 15.24 12.83 -4.13
N ILE A 205 16.33 13.48 -4.50
CA ILE A 205 16.76 14.74 -3.87
C ILE A 205 15.74 15.85 -4.17
N ASN A 206 15.21 15.90 -5.38
CA ASN A 206 14.14 16.82 -5.80
C ASN A 206 13.00 16.02 -6.44
N PRO A 207 11.89 15.76 -5.72
CA PRO A 207 10.74 15.01 -6.24
C PRO A 207 10.10 15.63 -7.49
N ALA A 208 10.20 16.96 -7.67
CA ALA A 208 9.66 17.66 -8.84
C ALA A 208 10.52 17.48 -10.10
N GLU A 209 11.82 17.26 -9.92
CA GLU A 209 12.79 17.00 -10.98
C GLU A 209 13.50 15.65 -10.71
N PRO A 210 12.77 14.54 -10.78
CA PRO A 210 13.30 13.25 -10.35
C PRO A 210 14.49 12.81 -11.20
N ARG A 211 15.54 12.34 -10.55
CA ARG A 211 16.73 11.79 -11.20
C ARG A 211 16.49 10.36 -11.70
N TYR A 212 15.88 9.54 -10.89
CA TYR A 212 15.70 8.11 -11.13
C TYR A 212 14.32 7.75 -11.69
N LEU A 213 13.26 8.13 -10.99
CA LEU A 213 11.88 7.74 -11.30
C LEU A 213 11.26 8.70 -12.34
N LYS A 214 11.38 8.36 -13.62
CA LYS A 214 10.89 9.19 -14.74
C LYS A 214 9.45 8.88 -15.10
N VAL A 215 8.70 9.91 -15.47
CA VAL A 215 7.42 9.79 -16.14
C VAL A 215 7.62 9.87 -17.66
N ILE A 216 7.01 8.94 -18.36
CA ILE A 216 6.91 8.99 -19.84
C ILE A 216 5.47 9.33 -20.18
N TRP A 217 5.24 10.58 -20.56
CA TRP A 217 3.90 11.10 -20.81
C TRP A 217 3.08 10.23 -21.74
N GLY A 218 1.85 9.90 -21.33
CA GLY A 218 0.93 9.03 -22.06
C GLY A 218 1.33 7.55 -22.09
N ARG A 219 2.42 7.13 -21.42
CA ARG A 219 2.89 5.74 -21.42
C ARG A 219 3.04 5.13 -20.03
N GLY A 220 3.58 5.88 -19.06
CA GLY A 220 3.77 5.36 -17.71
C GLY A 220 5.07 5.80 -17.04
N TYR A 221 5.67 4.90 -16.29
CA TYR A 221 6.83 5.17 -15.44
C TYR A 221 7.97 4.21 -15.75
N LYS A 222 9.18 4.67 -15.54
CA LYS A 222 10.41 3.88 -15.60
C LYS A 222 11.41 4.36 -14.56
N ILE A 223 12.44 3.55 -14.29
CA ILE A 223 13.63 4.00 -13.61
C ILE A 223 14.80 4.09 -14.62
N ASP A 224 15.58 5.14 -14.57
CA ASP A 224 16.79 5.28 -15.37
C ASP A 224 18.01 4.89 -14.54
N ALA A 225 18.99 4.30 -15.19
CA ALA A 225 20.22 3.81 -14.55
C ALA A 225 21.28 4.93 -14.30
N GLU A 226 21.02 6.15 -14.79
CA GLU A 226 21.93 7.30 -14.66
C GLU A 226 21.27 8.46 -13.92
#